data_8ef993e71f6c7a08cbb795082191f5c6
#
_entry.id   8ef993e71f6c7a08cbb795082191f5c6
#
_cell.length_a   1.000
_cell.length_b   1.000
_cell.length_c   1.000
_cell.angle_alpha   90.00
_cell.angle_beta   90.00
_cell.angle_gamma   90.00
#
_symmetry.space_group_name_H-M   'P 1'
#
loop_
_entity.id
_entity.type
_entity.pdbx_description
1 polymer ?
#
loop_
_entity_poly.entity_id
_entity_poly.type
_entity_poly.pdbx_seq_one_letter_code
_entity_poly.pdbx_strand_id
1 'polypeptide(L)'
;VIGAGISGIGAASYLTMKCPNKSFQIIESRKNIGGTWDLFKYPGIRSDSDMYTMGYSFKPWKEDKTLADGSSILRYLDETIDEYHLRDKISFNTKLTSLHWNSNEACWTLDLLTPEGEKQIKAKFVFMGTGYYNYEKGYLPDFKGSDSYKGIKIHPQHWPEDLDYENKTVAVIGSGATAATVVPAVAEKANHVYMIQRSPTYYFPCL
;
A
#
# COMPACT_ATOMS: atom_id res chain seq x y z
N VAL A 1 -0.39 -3.23 16.79
CA VAL A 1 0.13 -2.70 15.50
C VAL A 1 -1.05 -2.45 14.59
N ILE A 2 -1.18 -1.27 14.01
CA ILE A 2 -2.26 -0.90 13.12
C ILE A 2 -1.73 -0.87 11.68
N GLY A 3 -2.29 -1.74 10.84
CA GLY A 3 -1.90 -1.97 9.44
C GLY A 3 -0.96 -3.17 9.25
N ALA A 4 -1.25 -3.99 8.23
CA ALA A 4 -0.45 -5.13 7.79
C ALA A 4 0.28 -4.83 6.45
N GLY A 5 0.69 -3.59 6.23
CA GLY A 5 1.63 -3.19 5.20
C GLY A 5 3.08 -3.43 5.62
N ILE A 6 4.03 -3.00 4.78
CA ILE A 6 5.47 -3.18 5.02
C ILE A 6 5.90 -2.68 6.42
N SER A 7 5.43 -1.52 6.86
CA SER A 7 5.78 -0.96 8.17
C SER A 7 5.23 -1.78 9.34
N GLY A 8 3.98 -2.24 9.25
CA GLY A 8 3.34 -3.02 10.31
C GLY A 8 3.92 -4.42 10.43
N ILE A 9 4.19 -5.10 9.32
CA ILE A 9 4.85 -6.41 9.28
C ILE A 9 6.27 -6.29 9.86
N GLY A 10 7.03 -5.27 9.46
CA GLY A 10 8.36 -5.02 10.02
C GLY A 10 8.35 -4.78 11.53
N ALA A 11 7.43 -3.94 12.02
CA ALA A 11 7.28 -3.71 13.46
C ALA A 11 6.93 -4.99 14.22
N ALA A 12 6.01 -5.81 13.69
CA ALA A 12 5.62 -7.07 14.29
C ALA A 12 6.76 -8.10 14.31
N SER A 13 7.56 -8.16 13.24
CA SER A 13 8.77 -9.01 13.19
C SER A 13 9.78 -8.58 14.27
N TYR A 14 10.02 -7.28 14.42
CA TYR A 14 10.87 -6.78 15.50
C TYR A 14 10.29 -7.09 16.90
N LEU A 15 8.99 -6.98 17.10
CA LEU A 15 8.36 -7.37 18.37
C LEU A 15 8.57 -8.85 18.67
N THR A 16 8.45 -9.72 17.67
CA THR A 16 8.72 -11.15 17.82
C THR A 16 10.19 -11.41 18.22
N MET A 17 11.14 -10.75 17.57
CA MET A 17 12.58 -10.96 17.82
C MET A 17 13.07 -10.33 19.12
N LYS A 18 12.63 -9.09 19.41
CA LYS A 18 13.20 -8.28 20.49
C LYS A 18 12.37 -8.23 21.75
N CYS A 19 11.09 -8.60 21.66
CA CYS A 19 10.14 -8.54 22.78
C CYS A 19 9.35 -9.87 22.92
N PRO A 20 10.00 -11.06 22.98
CA PRO A 20 9.32 -12.35 22.93
C PRO A 20 8.30 -12.57 24.06
N ASN A 21 8.47 -11.86 25.18
CA ASN A 21 7.58 -11.94 26.35
C ASN A 21 6.40 -10.95 26.30
N LYS A 22 6.21 -10.23 25.18
CA LYS A 22 5.11 -9.28 25.00
C LYS A 22 4.08 -9.83 24.01
N SER A 23 2.83 -9.76 24.39
CA SER A 23 1.73 -10.06 23.47
C SER A 23 1.46 -8.85 22.57
N PHE A 24 1.15 -9.11 21.32
CA PHE A 24 0.73 -8.09 20.37
C PHE A 24 -0.23 -8.68 19.33
N GLN A 25 -0.95 -7.78 18.67
CA GLN A 25 -1.85 -8.09 17.58
C GLN A 25 -1.64 -7.08 16.45
N ILE A 26 -1.84 -7.52 15.22
CA ILE A 26 -1.85 -6.68 14.03
C ILE A 26 -3.32 -6.51 13.61
N ILE A 27 -3.77 -5.26 13.51
CA ILE A 27 -5.13 -4.90 13.10
C ILE A 27 -5.06 -4.41 11.66
N GLU A 28 -5.72 -5.11 10.74
CA GLU A 28 -5.76 -4.75 9.32
C GLU A 28 -7.21 -4.54 8.87
N SER A 29 -7.46 -3.36 8.32
CA SER A 29 -8.81 -2.98 7.87
C SER A 29 -9.27 -3.72 6.62
N ARG A 30 -8.35 -4.20 5.81
CA ARG A 30 -8.61 -4.92 4.55
C ARG A 30 -8.56 -6.42 4.77
N LYS A 31 -8.94 -7.17 3.74
CA LYS A 31 -8.92 -8.64 3.74
C LYS A 31 -7.54 -9.24 3.47
N ASN A 32 -6.58 -8.43 3.00
CA ASN A 32 -5.26 -8.87 2.57
C ASN A 32 -4.16 -8.07 3.28
N ILE A 33 -2.98 -8.65 3.37
CA ILE A 33 -1.74 -7.97 3.73
C ILE A 33 -1.21 -7.10 2.58
N GLY A 34 -0.15 -6.36 2.82
CA GLY A 34 0.64 -5.70 1.78
C GLY A 34 0.39 -4.21 1.63
N GLY A 35 -0.70 -3.68 2.23
CA GLY A 35 -0.98 -2.24 2.22
C GLY A 35 -1.02 -1.67 0.80
N THR A 36 -0.15 -0.71 0.49
CA THR A 36 -0.01 -0.07 -0.82
C THR A 36 0.17 -1.09 -1.96
N TRP A 37 0.98 -2.12 -1.75
CA TRP A 37 1.32 -3.12 -2.76
C TRP A 37 0.17 -4.06 -3.11
N ASP A 38 -0.78 -4.24 -2.20
CA ASP A 38 -2.05 -4.93 -2.47
C ASP A 38 -3.16 -4.00 -2.94
N LEU A 39 -3.09 -2.70 -2.59
CA LEU A 39 -4.10 -1.72 -3.00
C LEU A 39 -4.02 -1.39 -4.49
N PHE A 40 -2.83 -1.08 -4.98
CA PHE A 40 -2.62 -0.66 -6.37
C PHE A 40 -2.48 -1.87 -7.31
N LYS A 41 -3.32 -1.90 -8.35
CA LYS A 41 -3.38 -2.98 -9.37
C LYS A 41 -3.13 -2.49 -10.79
N TYR A 42 -2.72 -1.24 -10.95
CA TYR A 42 -2.47 -0.68 -12.28
C TYR A 42 -1.27 -1.35 -12.97
N PRO A 43 -1.24 -1.40 -14.31
CA PRO A 43 -0.13 -1.97 -15.07
C PRO A 43 1.20 -1.30 -14.75
N GLY A 44 2.23 -2.09 -14.56
CA GLY A 44 3.58 -1.60 -14.29
C GLY A 44 3.84 -1.19 -12.84
N ILE A 45 2.92 -1.50 -11.90
CA ILE A 45 3.15 -1.23 -10.47
C ILE A 45 4.47 -1.84 -9.99
N ARG A 46 5.37 -0.98 -9.52
CA ARG A 46 6.68 -1.34 -8.98
C ARG A 46 7.15 -0.30 -7.97
N SER A 47 8.16 -0.65 -7.19
CA SER A 47 8.88 0.32 -6.38
C SER A 47 9.71 1.25 -7.28
N ASP A 48 9.80 2.52 -6.90
CA ASP A 48 10.76 3.49 -7.43
C ASP A 48 12.00 3.60 -6.53
N SER A 49 12.00 2.90 -5.40
CA SER A 49 13.14 2.71 -4.51
C SER A 49 13.67 1.28 -4.66
N ASP A 50 14.99 1.13 -4.56
CA ASP A 50 15.60 -0.19 -4.59
C ASP A 50 15.22 -1.03 -3.35
N MET A 51 15.11 -2.34 -3.54
CA MET A 51 14.71 -3.26 -2.48
C MET A 51 15.81 -3.52 -1.45
N TYR A 52 17.08 -3.23 -1.75
CA TYR A 52 18.16 -3.34 -0.77
C TYR A 52 18.02 -2.27 0.32
N THR A 53 17.46 -1.09 -0.05
CA THR A 53 17.15 -0.01 0.89
C THR A 53 15.76 -0.16 1.51
N MET A 54 14.75 -0.54 0.73
CA MET A 54 13.37 -0.65 1.20
C MET A 54 13.11 -1.93 2.00
N GLY A 55 13.86 -3.01 1.73
CA GLY A 55 13.73 -4.28 2.43
C GLY A 55 14.13 -4.19 3.90
N TYR A 56 13.72 -5.17 4.67
CA TYR A 56 14.06 -5.23 6.09
C TYR A 56 15.53 -5.60 6.30
N SER A 57 16.21 -4.93 7.23
CA SER A 57 17.60 -5.26 7.58
C SER A 57 17.76 -6.69 8.13
N PHE A 58 16.72 -7.24 8.75
CA PHE A 58 16.70 -8.62 9.27
C PHE A 58 16.33 -9.67 8.20
N LYS A 59 15.78 -9.26 7.05
CA LYS A 59 15.47 -10.09 5.89
C LYS A 59 15.92 -9.35 4.62
N PRO A 60 17.21 -9.37 4.28
CA PRO A 60 17.73 -8.71 3.09
C PRO A 60 17.07 -9.23 1.81
N TRP A 61 16.87 -8.33 0.85
CA TRP A 61 16.44 -8.69 -0.49
C TRP A 61 17.49 -9.56 -1.20
N LYS A 62 17.06 -10.63 -1.84
CA LYS A 62 17.96 -11.63 -2.46
C LYS A 62 17.76 -11.79 -3.96
N GLU A 63 16.74 -11.14 -4.54
CA GLU A 63 16.51 -11.23 -5.98
C GLU A 63 17.39 -10.22 -6.73
N ASP A 64 17.76 -10.54 -7.96
CA ASP A 64 18.65 -9.70 -8.80
C ASP A 64 17.99 -8.39 -9.21
N LYS A 65 16.65 -8.39 -9.33
CA LYS A 65 15.88 -7.20 -9.71
C LYS A 65 15.81 -6.22 -8.55
N THR A 66 16.54 -5.13 -8.63
CA THR A 66 16.63 -4.10 -7.59
C THR A 66 15.34 -3.32 -7.41
N LEU A 67 14.69 -2.94 -8.51
CA LEU A 67 13.38 -2.27 -8.51
C LEU A 67 12.27 -3.32 -8.67
N ALA A 68 11.77 -3.82 -7.55
CA ALA A 68 10.82 -4.91 -7.54
C ALA A 68 9.41 -4.47 -7.97
N ASP A 69 8.72 -5.31 -8.71
CA ASP A 69 7.29 -5.16 -8.99
C ASP A 69 6.44 -5.46 -7.74
N GLY A 70 5.18 -5.01 -7.80
CA GLY A 70 4.27 -5.15 -6.67
C GLY A 70 4.05 -6.59 -6.22
N SER A 71 4.06 -7.55 -7.14
CA SER A 71 3.87 -8.97 -6.84
C SER A 71 5.08 -9.56 -6.10
N SER A 72 6.30 -9.19 -6.49
CA SER A 72 7.53 -9.59 -5.79
C SER A 72 7.59 -9.02 -4.38
N ILE A 73 7.17 -7.78 -4.20
CA ILE A 73 7.09 -7.17 -2.86
C ILE A 73 6.03 -7.87 -1.99
N LEU A 74 4.87 -8.18 -2.54
CA LEU A 74 3.84 -8.93 -1.81
C LEU A 74 4.34 -10.30 -1.37
N ARG A 75 5.02 -11.04 -2.26
CA ARG A 75 5.64 -12.33 -1.93
C ARG A 75 6.66 -12.19 -0.79
N TYR A 76 7.54 -11.20 -0.87
CA TYR A 76 8.52 -10.89 0.18
C TYR A 76 7.87 -10.62 1.54
N LEU A 77 6.75 -9.88 1.57
CA LEU A 77 5.99 -9.61 2.79
C LEU A 77 5.30 -10.86 3.31
N ASP A 78 4.72 -11.68 2.44
CA ASP A 78 4.04 -12.92 2.81
C ASP A 78 5.02 -13.94 3.40
N GLU A 79 6.17 -14.13 2.76
CA GLU A 79 7.27 -14.94 3.29
C GLU A 79 7.77 -14.42 4.66
N THR A 80 7.82 -13.11 4.85
CA THR A 80 8.21 -12.52 6.14
C THR A 80 7.21 -12.87 7.24
N ILE A 81 5.91 -12.83 6.94
CA ILE A 81 4.85 -13.21 7.88
C ILE A 81 5.02 -14.66 8.31
N ASP A 82 5.30 -15.57 7.38
CA ASP A 82 5.47 -16.98 7.68
C ASP A 82 6.76 -17.24 8.48
N GLU A 83 7.87 -16.63 8.07
CA GLU A 83 9.16 -16.78 8.74
C GLU A 83 9.13 -16.34 10.21
N TYR A 84 8.38 -15.26 10.50
CA TYR A 84 8.24 -14.71 11.85
C TYR A 84 6.96 -15.13 12.59
N HIS A 85 6.23 -16.10 12.05
CA HIS A 85 5.00 -16.66 12.65
C HIS A 85 3.98 -15.58 13.03
N LEU A 86 3.71 -14.67 12.10
CA LEU A 86 2.81 -13.52 12.34
C LEU A 86 1.37 -13.79 11.89
N ARG A 87 1.11 -14.83 11.10
CA ARG A 87 -0.17 -15.06 10.45
C ARG A 87 -1.34 -15.07 11.42
N ASP A 88 -1.21 -15.81 12.52
CA ASP A 88 -2.23 -15.93 13.56
C ASP A 88 -2.40 -14.65 14.41
N LYS A 89 -1.50 -13.69 14.24
CA LYS A 89 -1.54 -12.40 14.96
C LYS A 89 -2.24 -11.31 14.17
N ILE A 90 -2.66 -11.57 12.92
CA ILE A 90 -3.31 -10.59 12.05
C ILE A 90 -4.84 -10.76 12.14
N SER A 91 -5.51 -9.69 12.54
CA SER A 91 -6.97 -9.57 12.44
C SER A 91 -7.32 -8.78 11.21
N PHE A 92 -7.78 -9.46 10.17
CA PHE A 92 -8.25 -8.85 8.93
C PHE A 92 -9.67 -8.29 9.08
N ASN A 93 -10.08 -7.45 8.11
CA ASN A 93 -11.40 -6.81 8.08
C ASN A 93 -11.75 -6.11 9.40
N THR A 94 -10.72 -5.64 10.11
CA THR A 94 -10.83 -5.00 11.42
C THR A 94 -10.31 -3.57 11.32
N LYS A 95 -11.22 -2.60 11.33
CA LYS A 95 -10.89 -1.17 11.18
C LYS A 95 -10.80 -0.50 12.54
N LEU A 96 -9.67 0.15 12.83
CA LEU A 96 -9.57 1.09 13.94
C LEU A 96 -10.42 2.33 13.62
N THR A 97 -11.40 2.62 14.44
CA THR A 97 -12.31 3.77 14.28
C THR A 97 -11.96 4.92 15.21
N SER A 98 -11.49 4.62 16.41
CA SER A 98 -11.01 5.65 17.34
C SER A 98 -9.91 5.12 18.26
N LEU A 99 -9.15 6.04 18.85
CA LEU A 99 -8.02 5.77 19.74
C LEU A 99 -7.98 6.81 20.85
N HIS A 100 -8.11 6.35 22.10
CA HIS A 100 -8.17 7.22 23.27
C HIS A 100 -7.12 6.83 24.30
N TRP A 101 -6.33 7.81 24.76
CA TRP A 101 -5.39 7.62 25.84
C TRP A 101 -6.06 7.85 27.20
N ASN A 102 -5.87 6.93 28.13
CA ASN A 102 -6.30 7.09 29.51
C ASN A 102 -5.07 7.22 30.43
N SER A 103 -4.82 8.41 30.95
CA SER A 103 -3.65 8.69 31.79
C SER A 103 -3.71 7.99 33.15
N ASN A 104 -4.89 7.77 33.71
CA ASN A 104 -5.03 7.08 34.99
C ASN A 104 -4.69 5.59 34.89
N GLU A 105 -5.02 4.96 33.76
CA GLU A 105 -4.76 3.55 33.50
C GLU A 105 -3.43 3.34 32.75
N ALA A 106 -2.80 4.42 32.27
CA ALA A 106 -1.61 4.41 31.43
C ALA A 106 -1.75 3.43 30.25
N CYS A 107 -2.88 3.50 29.54
CA CYS A 107 -3.16 2.64 28.39
C CYS A 107 -4.04 3.34 27.34
N TRP A 108 -3.96 2.81 26.14
CA TRP A 108 -4.82 3.16 25.01
C TRP A 108 -6.08 2.31 25.03
N THR A 109 -7.22 2.91 24.74
CA THR A 109 -8.45 2.23 24.37
C THR A 109 -8.64 2.39 22.87
N LEU A 110 -8.83 1.28 22.18
CA LEU A 110 -9.01 1.20 20.74
C LEU A 110 -10.44 0.74 20.44
N ASP A 111 -11.20 1.53 19.69
CA ASP A 111 -12.50 1.12 19.18
C ASP A 111 -12.29 0.55 17.77
N LEU A 112 -12.77 -0.65 17.56
CA LEU A 112 -12.59 -1.43 16.35
C LEU A 112 -13.96 -1.77 15.75
N LEU A 113 -14.05 -1.69 14.42
CA LEU A 113 -15.16 -2.25 13.67
C LEU A 113 -14.68 -3.56 13.04
N THR A 114 -15.33 -4.66 13.43
CA THR A 114 -15.02 -6.02 12.95
C THR A 114 -16.21 -6.57 12.15
N PRO A 115 -16.07 -7.70 11.43
CA PRO A 115 -17.19 -8.36 10.76
C PRO A 115 -18.34 -8.75 11.72
N GLU A 116 -18.01 -9.01 12.99
CA GLU A 116 -18.98 -9.38 14.03
C GLU A 116 -19.59 -8.17 14.73
N GLY A 117 -19.15 -6.96 14.40
CA GLY A 117 -19.61 -5.71 14.99
C GLY A 117 -18.52 -4.91 15.69
N GLU A 118 -18.94 -3.97 16.52
CA GLU A 118 -18.03 -3.11 17.28
C GLU A 118 -17.35 -3.89 18.40
N LYS A 119 -16.05 -3.63 18.57
CA LYS A 119 -15.22 -4.24 19.62
C LYS A 119 -14.29 -3.20 20.21
N GLN A 120 -14.04 -3.30 21.50
CA GLN A 120 -13.08 -2.44 22.18
C GLN A 120 -11.93 -3.30 22.76
N ILE A 121 -10.70 -2.84 22.59
CA ILE A 121 -9.52 -3.45 23.19
C ILE A 121 -8.67 -2.39 23.89
N LYS A 122 -7.81 -2.83 24.83
CA LYS A 122 -6.85 -1.97 25.51
C LYS A 122 -5.41 -2.39 25.16
N ALA A 123 -4.53 -1.41 25.01
CA ALA A 123 -3.11 -1.63 24.74
C ALA A 123 -2.24 -0.59 25.44
N LYS A 124 -1.08 -1.01 25.93
CA LYS A 124 -0.09 -0.08 26.52
C LYS A 124 0.63 0.74 25.46
N PHE A 125 0.85 0.15 24.28
CA PHE A 125 1.52 0.77 23.15
C PHE A 125 0.74 0.54 21.87
N VAL A 126 0.70 1.55 21.02
CA VAL A 126 0.10 1.46 19.68
C VAL A 126 1.15 1.90 18.66
N PHE A 127 1.42 1.05 17.68
CA PHE A 127 2.25 1.39 16.54
C PHE A 127 1.33 1.64 15.33
N MET A 128 1.41 2.83 14.76
CA MET A 128 0.61 3.26 13.61
C MET A 128 1.36 2.99 12.31
N GLY A 129 1.08 1.87 11.66
CA GLY A 129 1.63 1.47 10.35
C GLY A 129 0.63 1.68 9.19
N THR A 130 -0.19 2.72 9.26
CA THR A 130 -1.34 2.95 8.38
C THR A 130 -0.98 3.50 7.00
N GLY A 131 0.29 3.85 6.77
CA GLY A 131 0.71 4.51 5.54
C GLY A 131 0.17 5.94 5.42
N TYR A 132 0.25 6.50 4.22
CA TYR A 132 -0.14 7.89 3.93
C TYR A 132 -1.20 8.03 2.83
N TYR A 133 -1.61 6.94 2.20
CA TYR A 133 -2.70 6.96 1.23
C TYR A 133 -4.07 6.87 1.92
N ASN A 134 -5.02 7.64 1.39
CA ASN A 134 -6.43 7.38 1.68
C ASN A 134 -6.89 6.18 0.82
N TYR A 135 -7.18 5.05 1.46
CA TYR A 135 -7.55 3.82 0.76
C TYR A 135 -8.96 3.81 0.18
N GLU A 136 -9.81 4.72 0.64
CA GLU A 136 -11.19 4.82 0.16
C GLU A 136 -11.28 5.68 -1.11
N LYS A 137 -10.42 6.73 -1.21
CA LYS A 137 -10.51 7.70 -2.30
C LYS A 137 -9.14 8.27 -2.66
N GLY A 138 -8.72 8.09 -3.91
CA GLY A 138 -7.60 8.83 -4.49
C GLY A 138 -7.94 10.32 -4.70
N TYR A 139 -6.93 11.17 -4.69
CA TYR A 139 -7.11 12.58 -5.00
C TYR A 139 -7.35 12.76 -6.50
N LEU A 140 -8.56 13.15 -6.86
CA LEU A 140 -8.92 13.52 -8.23
C LEU A 140 -9.16 15.03 -8.28
N PRO A 141 -8.32 15.81 -9.00
CA PRO A 141 -8.53 17.23 -9.17
C PRO A 141 -9.84 17.51 -9.91
N ASP A 142 -10.48 18.62 -9.56
CA ASP A 142 -11.63 19.13 -10.31
C ASP A 142 -11.11 19.89 -11.54
N PHE A 143 -11.27 19.30 -12.72
CA PHE A 143 -10.91 19.92 -13.98
C PHE A 143 -12.17 20.52 -14.63
N LYS A 144 -12.12 21.82 -14.96
CA LYS A 144 -13.21 22.49 -15.66
C LYS A 144 -13.56 21.74 -16.97
N GLY A 145 -14.81 21.36 -17.10
CA GLY A 145 -15.30 20.59 -18.24
C GLY A 145 -15.10 19.06 -18.16
N SER A 146 -14.57 18.57 -17.04
CA SER A 146 -14.38 17.12 -16.83
C SER A 146 -15.66 16.31 -17.06
N ASP A 147 -16.83 16.84 -16.68
CA ASP A 147 -18.11 16.13 -16.81
C ASP A 147 -18.59 16.03 -18.28
N SER A 148 -18.08 16.86 -19.17
CA SER A 148 -18.39 16.80 -20.61
C SER A 148 -17.60 15.73 -21.35
N TYR A 149 -16.53 15.21 -20.76
CA TYR A 149 -15.73 14.15 -21.35
C TYR A 149 -16.50 12.81 -21.36
N LYS A 150 -16.60 12.22 -22.52
CA LYS A 150 -17.39 10.97 -22.75
C LYS A 150 -16.56 9.69 -22.69
N GLY A 151 -15.24 9.80 -22.59
CA GLY A 151 -14.34 8.67 -22.45
C GLY A 151 -14.27 8.15 -21.00
N ILE A 152 -13.53 7.07 -20.80
CA ILE A 152 -13.32 6.47 -19.49
C ILE A 152 -12.34 7.35 -18.70
N LYS A 153 -12.71 7.67 -17.45
CA LYS A 153 -11.86 8.37 -16.48
C LYS A 153 -11.62 7.46 -15.29
N ILE A 154 -10.37 7.23 -14.94
CA ILE A 154 -10.00 6.38 -13.80
C ILE A 154 -8.90 7.05 -12.97
N HIS A 155 -8.88 6.74 -11.69
CA HIS A 155 -7.74 6.98 -10.83
C HIS A 155 -6.95 5.66 -10.67
N PRO A 156 -5.62 5.64 -10.81
CA PRO A 156 -4.83 4.40 -10.75
C PRO A 156 -5.01 3.57 -9.47
N GLN A 157 -5.41 4.21 -8.37
CA GLN A 157 -5.72 3.51 -7.12
C GLN A 157 -6.88 2.51 -7.26
N HIS A 158 -7.79 2.75 -8.19
CA HIS A 158 -8.97 1.91 -8.47
C HIS A 158 -8.96 1.48 -9.94
N TRP A 159 -7.85 0.89 -10.37
CA TRP A 159 -7.70 0.39 -11.73
C TRP A 159 -8.62 -0.80 -11.96
N PRO A 160 -9.55 -0.75 -12.95
CA PRO A 160 -10.37 -1.90 -13.30
C PRO A 160 -9.50 -3.01 -13.92
N GLU A 161 -9.66 -4.24 -13.45
CA GLU A 161 -8.84 -5.38 -13.92
C GLU A 161 -9.12 -5.72 -15.40
N ASP A 162 -10.33 -5.46 -15.86
CA ASP A 162 -10.83 -5.71 -17.23
C ASP A 162 -10.75 -4.48 -18.14
N LEU A 163 -10.05 -3.43 -17.75
CA LEU A 163 -9.95 -2.21 -18.54
C LEU A 163 -9.24 -2.47 -19.87
N ASP A 164 -10.02 -2.39 -20.94
CA ASP A 164 -9.49 -2.43 -22.31
C ASP A 164 -9.00 -1.06 -22.76
N TYR A 165 -7.69 -0.91 -22.88
CA TYR A 165 -7.02 0.26 -23.47
C TYR A 165 -6.18 -0.09 -24.72
N GLU A 166 -6.31 -1.31 -25.24
CA GLU A 166 -5.61 -1.76 -26.43
C GLU A 166 -6.02 -0.91 -27.64
N ASN A 167 -5.03 -0.50 -28.42
CA ASN A 167 -5.22 0.37 -29.60
C ASN A 167 -5.93 1.71 -29.33
N LYS A 168 -6.07 2.13 -28.06
CA LYS A 168 -6.69 3.41 -27.70
C LYS A 168 -5.64 4.48 -27.49
N THR A 169 -6.06 5.75 -27.60
CA THR A 169 -5.26 6.88 -27.15
C THR A 169 -5.53 7.13 -25.67
N VAL A 170 -4.49 7.13 -24.86
CA VAL A 170 -4.57 7.29 -23.41
C VAL A 170 -3.88 8.57 -22.98
N ALA A 171 -4.53 9.35 -22.13
CA ALA A 171 -3.95 10.52 -21.48
C ALA A 171 -3.71 10.23 -20.00
N VAL A 172 -2.45 10.34 -19.56
CA VAL A 172 -2.04 10.21 -18.16
C VAL A 172 -1.73 11.59 -17.62
N ILE A 173 -2.52 12.07 -16.67
CA ILE A 173 -2.36 13.39 -16.05
C ILE A 173 -1.58 13.22 -14.75
N GLY A 174 -0.33 13.67 -14.75
CA GLY A 174 0.59 13.58 -13.63
C GLY A 174 2.00 13.20 -14.08
N SER A 175 2.97 13.37 -13.16
CA SER A 175 4.38 13.08 -13.41
C SER A 175 5.07 12.46 -12.19
N GLY A 176 4.31 11.97 -11.20
CA GLY A 176 4.85 11.29 -10.03
C GLY A 176 5.19 9.82 -10.30
N ALA A 177 5.58 9.09 -9.24
CA ALA A 177 5.95 7.67 -9.29
C ALA A 177 4.94 6.78 -10.02
N THR A 178 3.64 7.00 -9.80
CA THR A 178 2.56 6.28 -10.50
C THR A 178 2.63 6.50 -12.01
N ALA A 179 2.77 7.75 -12.47
CA ALA A 179 2.86 8.05 -13.90
C ALA A 179 4.12 7.45 -14.53
N ALA A 180 5.26 7.48 -13.80
CA ALA A 180 6.52 6.91 -14.25
C ALA A 180 6.44 5.39 -14.53
N THR A 181 5.52 4.70 -13.87
CA THR A 181 5.34 3.25 -14.01
C THR A 181 4.16 2.89 -14.92
N VAL A 182 3.05 3.64 -14.86
CA VAL A 182 1.87 3.43 -15.71
C VAL A 182 2.14 3.74 -17.18
N VAL A 183 2.81 4.88 -17.48
CA VAL A 183 3.01 5.32 -18.86
C VAL A 183 3.72 4.27 -19.72
N PRO A 184 4.90 3.74 -19.33
CA PRO A 184 5.57 2.73 -20.16
C PRO A 184 4.75 1.44 -20.28
N ALA A 185 4.10 1.00 -19.20
CA ALA A 185 3.32 -0.24 -19.24
C ALA A 185 2.06 -0.14 -20.11
N VAL A 186 1.38 1.01 -20.07
CA VAL A 186 0.21 1.25 -20.92
C VAL A 186 0.63 1.43 -22.39
N ALA A 187 1.79 2.03 -22.65
CA ALA A 187 2.29 2.25 -24.01
C ALA A 187 2.59 0.95 -24.78
N GLU A 188 2.77 -0.17 -24.11
CA GLU A 188 2.96 -1.48 -24.76
C GLU A 188 1.74 -1.94 -25.56
N LYS A 189 0.53 -1.51 -25.16
CA LYS A 189 -0.74 -1.94 -25.79
C LYS A 189 -1.56 -0.80 -26.38
N ALA A 190 -1.41 0.41 -25.86
CA ALA A 190 -2.11 1.59 -26.36
C ALA A 190 -1.57 2.01 -27.72
N ASN A 191 -2.43 2.60 -28.57
CA ASN A 191 -2.00 3.20 -29.83
C ASN A 191 -1.10 4.42 -29.60
N HIS A 192 -1.42 5.23 -28.58
CA HIS A 192 -0.62 6.39 -28.19
C HIS A 192 -0.88 6.78 -26.74
N VAL A 193 0.16 7.25 -26.03
CA VAL A 193 0.05 7.73 -24.64
C VAL A 193 0.54 9.16 -24.56
N TYR A 194 -0.33 10.06 -24.10
CA TYR A 194 0.01 11.42 -23.71
C TYR A 194 0.31 11.50 -22.23
N MET A 195 1.50 11.95 -21.84
CA MET A 195 1.82 12.29 -20.46
C MET A 195 1.68 13.78 -20.25
N ILE A 196 0.69 14.21 -19.46
CA ILE A 196 0.37 15.63 -19.22
C ILE A 196 0.93 16.02 -17.86
N GLN A 197 1.91 16.91 -17.86
CA GLN A 197 2.61 17.37 -16.66
C GLN A 197 2.32 18.85 -16.37
N ARG A 198 2.11 19.16 -15.10
CA ARG A 198 2.04 20.56 -14.63
C ARG A 198 3.44 21.20 -14.56
N SER A 199 4.42 20.41 -14.09
CA SER A 199 5.82 20.78 -13.95
C SER A 199 6.71 19.58 -14.29
N PRO A 200 7.95 19.80 -14.77
CA PRO A 200 8.85 18.71 -15.10
C PRO A 200 9.22 17.88 -13.86
N THR A 201 9.39 16.59 -14.10
CA THR A 201 9.92 15.63 -13.12
C THR A 201 11.20 15.04 -13.68
N TYR A 202 12.20 14.88 -12.84
CA TYR A 202 13.46 14.23 -13.23
C TYR A 202 13.36 12.73 -13.10
N TYR A 203 13.77 12.03 -14.15
CA TYR A 203 13.91 10.58 -14.19
C TYR A 203 15.38 10.24 -14.38
N PHE A 204 15.90 9.38 -13.53
CA PHE A 204 17.27 8.88 -13.65
C PHE A 204 17.23 7.41 -14.11
N PRO A 205 18.03 7.02 -15.09
CA PRO A 205 18.14 5.60 -15.46
C PRO A 205 18.74 4.82 -14.29
N CYS A 206 18.14 3.67 -13.97
CA CYS A 206 18.77 2.65 -13.16
C CYS A 206 19.60 1.75 -14.09
N LEU A 207 20.89 1.62 -13.79
CA LEU A 207 21.80 0.70 -14.44
C LEU A 207 21.66 -0.70 -13.84
#